data_161e9066d6ea0fbc7e29f4de50af5bf2
#
_entry.id   161e9066d6ea0fbc7e29f4de50af5bf2
#
_cell.length_a   1.000
_cell.length_b   1.000
_cell.length_c   1.000
_cell.angle_alpha   90.00
_cell.angle_beta   90.00
_cell.angle_gamma   90.00
#
_symmetry.space_group_name_H-M   'P 1'
#
loop_
_entity.id
_entity.type
_entity.pdbx_description
1 polymer ?
#
loop_
_entity_poly.entity_id
_entity_poly.type
_entity_poly.pdbx_seq_one_letter_code
_entity_poly.pdbx_strand_id
1 'polypeptide(L)'
;EGVIFNHGGYLDPVKMNGCLIEHKNITVNKNYEFKSFDSNSSSVKLHFKDNKELTFDCLVLAHGSGLINFSSYLTLSKGQLAAAKISDSIQMPINSNGYILPLKDEVNWIGSSYENQFQNMDVNKSKLQEMIEFQCDQFNLQNAENECGSKTQIRVISKDKLPISGQYKEYKNVFLLGGLGSRGFCYGPILGDHIASLIGNNISPLEKIVTDSLQPNRFK
;
A
#
# COMPACT_ATOMS: atom_id res chain seq x y z
N GLU A 1 4.33 22.70 19.77
CA GLU A 1 5.09 23.19 18.60
C GLU A 1 5.01 22.16 17.47
N GLY A 2 4.96 22.60 16.23
CA GLY A 2 4.89 21.76 15.05
C GLY A 2 5.58 22.39 13.85
N VAL A 3 5.72 21.62 12.77
CA VAL A 3 6.29 22.07 11.49
C VAL A 3 5.22 22.03 10.42
N ILE A 4 5.07 23.10 9.66
CA ILE A 4 4.17 23.18 8.52
C ILE A 4 4.94 22.91 7.25
N PHE A 5 4.49 21.93 6.47
CA PHE A 5 5.02 21.62 5.14
C PHE A 5 4.09 22.25 4.10
N ASN A 6 4.50 23.38 3.54
CA ASN A 6 3.68 24.15 2.58
C ASN A 6 3.32 23.38 1.30
N HIS A 7 4.09 22.35 0.95
CA HIS A 7 3.86 21.47 -0.19
C HIS A 7 3.35 20.08 0.21
N GLY A 8 3.04 19.88 1.50
CA GLY A 8 2.39 18.69 2.01
C GLY A 8 0.90 18.68 1.66
N GLY A 9 0.30 17.49 1.72
CA GLY A 9 -1.12 17.36 1.44
C GLY A 9 -1.63 15.95 1.68
N TYR A 10 -2.87 15.73 1.30
CA TYR A 10 -3.50 14.42 1.29
C TYR A 10 -4.27 14.24 -0.02
N LEU A 11 -4.53 13.00 -0.37
CA LEU A 11 -5.23 12.65 -1.59
C LEU A 11 -6.26 11.54 -1.32
N ASP A 12 -7.25 11.47 -2.19
CA ASP A 12 -8.20 10.36 -2.22
C ASP A 12 -7.57 9.19 -3.02
N PRO A 13 -7.24 8.07 -2.35
CA PRO A 13 -6.54 6.95 -3.00
C PRO A 13 -7.38 6.29 -4.09
N VAL A 14 -8.70 6.28 -3.97
CA VAL A 14 -9.59 5.67 -4.98
C VAL A 14 -9.59 6.50 -6.24
N LYS A 15 -9.72 7.82 -6.11
CA LYS A 15 -9.69 8.74 -7.25
C LYS A 15 -8.33 8.72 -7.94
N MET A 16 -7.25 8.77 -7.18
CA MET A 16 -5.89 8.71 -7.75
C MET A 16 -5.67 7.42 -8.54
N ASN A 17 -6.00 6.26 -7.96
CA ASN A 17 -5.88 4.99 -8.68
C ASN A 17 -6.76 4.95 -9.93
N GLY A 18 -7.98 5.50 -9.87
CA GLY A 18 -8.85 5.63 -11.04
C GLY A 18 -8.17 6.40 -12.17
N CYS A 19 -7.62 7.57 -11.87
CA CYS A 19 -6.90 8.37 -12.88
C CYS A 19 -5.66 7.66 -13.44
N LEU A 20 -4.90 6.94 -12.62
CA LEU A 20 -3.68 6.24 -13.06
C LEU A 20 -3.96 5.09 -14.03
N ILE A 21 -5.10 4.42 -13.92
CA ILE A 21 -5.46 3.29 -14.79
C ILE A 21 -6.30 3.73 -16.01
N GLU A 22 -6.70 5.00 -16.08
CA GLU A 22 -7.47 5.54 -17.22
C GLU A 22 -6.54 5.92 -18.38
N HIS A 23 -6.09 4.92 -19.12
CA HIS A 23 -5.22 5.10 -20.27
C HIS A 23 -5.54 4.08 -21.36
N LYS A 24 -5.44 4.48 -22.64
CA LYS A 24 -5.78 3.67 -23.81
C LYS A 24 -5.02 2.34 -23.91
N ASN A 25 -3.83 2.26 -23.33
CA ASN A 25 -2.98 1.06 -23.35
C ASN A 25 -3.15 0.21 -22.08
N ILE A 26 -4.06 0.56 -21.17
CA ILE A 26 -4.31 -0.19 -19.95
C ILE A 26 -5.67 -0.89 -20.06
N THR A 27 -5.67 -2.19 -19.90
CA THR A 27 -6.91 -2.98 -19.81
C THR A 27 -7.07 -3.50 -18.37
N VAL A 28 -8.16 -3.09 -17.73
CA VAL A 28 -8.48 -3.52 -16.37
C VAL A 28 -9.43 -4.70 -16.39
N ASN A 29 -8.94 -5.88 -16.06
CA ASN A 29 -9.75 -7.08 -15.92
C ASN A 29 -10.13 -7.29 -14.45
N LYS A 30 -11.42 -7.18 -14.14
CA LYS A 30 -11.98 -7.42 -12.80
C LYS A 30 -12.40 -8.88 -12.66
N ASN A 31 -12.45 -9.36 -11.40
CA ASN A 31 -12.90 -10.71 -11.06
C ASN A 31 -12.00 -11.85 -11.58
N TYR A 32 -10.74 -11.56 -11.81
CA TYR A 32 -9.72 -12.55 -12.13
C TYR A 32 -8.94 -12.86 -10.85
N GLU A 33 -9.25 -13.96 -10.20
CA GLU A 33 -8.53 -14.37 -9.00
C GLU A 33 -7.28 -15.18 -9.39
N PHE A 34 -6.11 -14.57 -9.23
CA PHE A 34 -4.83 -15.19 -9.56
C PHE A 34 -4.58 -16.44 -8.72
N LYS A 35 -4.13 -17.52 -9.36
CA LYS A 35 -3.81 -18.79 -8.72
C LYS A 35 -2.30 -19.09 -8.79
N SER A 36 -1.73 -19.10 -9.98
CA SER A 36 -0.33 -19.42 -10.22
C SER A 36 0.13 -18.90 -11.58
N PHE A 37 1.40 -19.05 -11.87
CA PHE A 37 1.95 -18.81 -13.20
C PHE A 37 2.98 -19.89 -13.58
N ASP A 38 3.13 -20.10 -14.88
CA ASP A 38 4.26 -20.77 -15.49
C ASP A 38 5.06 -19.77 -16.31
N SER A 39 6.37 -19.82 -16.24
CA SER A 39 7.24 -18.90 -16.99
C SER A 39 8.29 -19.67 -17.77
N ASN A 40 8.53 -19.23 -18.98
CA ASN A 40 9.65 -19.63 -19.81
C ASN A 40 10.48 -18.41 -20.23
N SER A 41 11.45 -18.58 -21.14
CA SER A 41 12.34 -17.49 -21.54
C SER A 41 11.66 -16.34 -22.30
N SER A 42 10.46 -16.53 -22.85
CA SER A 42 9.80 -15.59 -23.75
C SER A 42 8.39 -15.15 -23.28
N SER A 43 7.78 -15.89 -22.36
CA SER A 43 6.41 -15.60 -21.94
C SER A 43 6.08 -16.09 -20.54
N VAL A 44 5.03 -15.55 -19.96
CA VAL A 44 4.45 -15.97 -18.69
C VAL A 44 2.99 -16.31 -18.91
N LYS A 45 2.60 -17.55 -18.59
CA LYS A 45 1.21 -18.00 -18.60
C LYS A 45 0.64 -17.88 -17.20
N LEU A 46 -0.44 -17.13 -17.04
CA LEU A 46 -1.17 -16.94 -15.80
C LEU A 46 -2.33 -17.92 -15.71
N HIS A 47 -2.53 -18.51 -14.54
CA HIS A 47 -3.66 -19.37 -14.22
C HIS A 47 -4.54 -18.69 -13.17
N PHE A 48 -5.84 -18.70 -13.40
CA PHE A 48 -6.83 -18.12 -12.51
C PHE A 48 -7.70 -19.22 -11.88
N LYS A 49 -8.36 -18.92 -10.77
CA LYS A 49 -9.18 -19.91 -10.04
C LYS A 49 -10.39 -20.41 -10.85
N ASP A 50 -10.89 -19.63 -11.77
CA ASP A 50 -11.99 -20.00 -12.69
C ASP A 50 -11.53 -20.82 -13.90
N ASN A 51 -10.30 -21.37 -13.86
CA ASN A 51 -9.63 -22.11 -14.91
C ASN A 51 -9.36 -21.32 -16.19
N LYS A 52 -9.47 -20.00 -16.16
CA LYS A 52 -8.97 -19.15 -17.24
C LYS A 52 -7.45 -19.13 -17.27
N GLU A 53 -6.92 -18.99 -18.47
CA GLU A 53 -5.49 -18.83 -18.72
C GLU A 53 -5.26 -17.64 -19.64
N LEU A 54 -4.22 -16.86 -19.33
CA LEU A 54 -3.77 -15.75 -20.17
C LEU A 54 -2.24 -15.78 -20.27
N THR A 55 -1.73 -15.43 -21.44
CA THR A 55 -0.28 -15.42 -21.71
C THR A 55 0.19 -13.99 -22.01
N PHE A 56 1.30 -13.59 -21.44
CA PHE A 56 1.91 -12.27 -21.56
C PHE A 56 3.41 -12.39 -21.71
N ASP A 57 4.07 -11.33 -22.18
CA ASP A 57 5.53 -11.27 -22.29
C ASP A 57 6.20 -11.19 -20.91
N CYS A 58 5.59 -10.48 -19.97
CA CYS A 58 6.08 -10.36 -18.60
C CYS A 58 4.96 -10.26 -17.59
N LEU A 59 5.29 -10.49 -16.31
CA LEU A 59 4.39 -10.42 -15.15
C LEU A 59 4.98 -9.52 -14.08
N VAL A 60 4.19 -8.58 -13.58
CA VAL A 60 4.50 -7.84 -12.35
C VAL A 60 3.53 -8.27 -11.25
N LEU A 61 4.05 -8.93 -10.23
CA LEU A 61 3.28 -9.31 -9.05
C LEU A 61 3.25 -8.14 -8.07
N ALA A 62 2.12 -7.43 -8.03
CA ALA A 62 1.89 -6.27 -7.16
C ALA A 62 0.58 -6.42 -6.33
N HIS A 63 0.19 -7.65 -6.02
CA HIS A 63 -1.12 -8.02 -5.49
C HIS A 63 -1.22 -7.99 -3.96
N GLY A 64 -0.49 -7.08 -3.31
CA GLY A 64 -0.64 -6.78 -1.88
C GLY A 64 -0.33 -7.98 -0.99
N SER A 65 -1.27 -8.37 -0.14
CA SER A 65 -1.09 -9.46 0.85
C SER A 65 -0.75 -10.81 0.22
N GLY A 66 -1.15 -11.07 -1.00
CA GLY A 66 -0.80 -12.30 -1.71
C GLY A 66 0.70 -12.46 -1.97
N LEU A 67 1.49 -11.38 -1.91
CA LEU A 67 2.94 -11.43 -2.07
C LEU A 67 3.66 -12.26 -0.99
N ILE A 68 3.05 -12.51 0.17
CA ILE A 68 3.64 -13.39 1.20
C ILE A 68 3.94 -14.80 0.68
N ASN A 69 3.20 -15.26 -0.33
CA ASN A 69 3.40 -16.56 -0.96
C ASN A 69 4.68 -16.61 -1.83
N PHE A 70 5.25 -15.46 -2.15
CA PHE A 70 6.43 -15.31 -3.01
C PHE A 70 7.69 -14.91 -2.25
N SER A 71 7.56 -14.54 -0.97
CA SER A 71 8.71 -14.17 -0.16
C SER A 71 8.43 -14.41 1.34
N SER A 72 9.22 -15.27 1.97
CA SER A 72 9.19 -15.53 3.41
C SER A 72 9.65 -14.36 4.28
N TYR A 73 10.16 -13.30 3.67
CA TYR A 73 10.62 -12.08 4.34
C TYR A 73 9.54 -10.99 4.42
N LEU A 74 8.34 -11.28 3.92
CA LEU A 74 7.17 -10.41 4.01
C LEU A 74 6.28 -10.84 5.18
N THR A 75 5.78 -9.86 5.91
CA THR A 75 4.83 -10.03 7.00
C THR A 75 3.62 -9.14 6.78
N LEU A 76 2.52 -9.50 7.42
CA LEU A 76 1.28 -8.74 7.38
C LEU A 76 1.13 -7.91 8.65
N SER A 77 0.64 -6.69 8.49
CA SER A 77 0.22 -5.83 9.59
C SER A 77 -1.17 -5.28 9.28
N LYS A 78 -2.11 -5.53 10.17
CA LYS A 78 -3.45 -4.95 10.10
C LYS A 78 -3.41 -3.51 10.55
N GLY A 79 -4.10 -2.65 9.81
CA GLY A 79 -4.31 -1.25 10.16
C GLY A 79 -5.77 -0.92 10.21
N GLN A 80 -6.17 -0.10 11.17
CA GLN A 80 -7.52 0.39 11.32
C GLN A 80 -7.56 1.91 11.18
N LEU A 81 -8.62 2.42 10.60
CA LEU A 81 -8.97 3.83 10.50
C LEU A 81 -10.31 4.03 11.19
N ALA A 82 -10.44 5.14 11.88
CA ALA A 82 -11.70 5.62 12.42
C ALA A 82 -12.20 6.84 11.65
N ALA A 83 -13.50 6.94 11.47
CA ALA A 83 -14.18 8.17 11.11
C ALA A 83 -14.90 8.70 12.34
N ALA A 84 -14.60 9.92 12.75
CA ALA A 84 -15.20 10.54 13.92
C ALA A 84 -15.51 12.01 13.65
N LYS A 85 -16.56 12.53 14.29
CA LYS A 85 -16.83 13.98 14.29
C LYS A 85 -15.99 14.64 15.37
N ILE A 86 -15.10 15.51 14.96
CA ILE A 86 -14.33 16.36 15.86
C ILE A 86 -14.93 17.76 15.80
N SER A 87 -15.19 18.37 16.96
CA SER A 87 -15.86 19.67 17.03
C SER A 87 -15.02 20.83 16.49
N ASP A 88 -13.71 20.65 16.37
CA ASP A 88 -12.80 21.68 15.88
C ASP A 88 -12.61 21.60 14.37
N SER A 89 -12.54 22.76 13.71
CA SER A 89 -12.31 22.85 12.28
C SER A 89 -10.87 22.59 11.93
N ILE A 90 -10.55 21.36 11.55
CA ILE A 90 -9.22 20.97 11.06
C ILE A 90 -9.13 21.31 9.59
N GLN A 91 -8.31 22.30 9.23
CA GLN A 91 -8.16 22.84 7.87
C GLN A 91 -7.08 22.12 7.06
N MET A 92 -6.12 21.45 7.72
CA MET A 92 -5.01 20.76 7.08
C MET A 92 -4.78 19.39 7.73
N PRO A 93 -4.17 18.44 7.02
CA PRO A 93 -3.78 17.16 7.62
C PRO A 93 -2.81 17.38 8.78
N ILE A 94 -3.07 16.74 9.90
CA ILE A 94 -2.17 16.70 11.03
C ILE A 94 -1.54 15.32 11.06
N ASN A 95 -0.22 15.25 11.20
CA ASN A 95 0.51 13.98 11.25
C ASN A 95 1.47 13.98 12.46
N SER A 96 1.35 12.95 13.29
CA SER A 96 2.22 12.67 14.43
C SER A 96 2.36 11.16 14.60
N ASN A 97 2.03 10.59 15.76
CA ASN A 97 1.93 9.13 15.96
C ASN A 97 0.67 8.51 15.33
N GLY A 98 0.27 9.03 14.22
CA GLY A 98 -0.94 8.79 13.46
C GLY A 98 -1.26 10.05 12.67
N TYR A 99 -2.46 10.15 12.13
CA TYR A 99 -2.90 11.34 11.40
C TYR A 99 -4.38 11.64 11.63
N ILE A 100 -4.72 12.92 11.48
CA ILE A 100 -6.10 13.39 11.38
C ILE A 100 -6.22 14.13 10.06
N LEU A 101 -7.21 13.76 9.25
CA LEU A 101 -7.50 14.45 7.99
C LEU A 101 -8.54 15.53 8.20
N PRO A 102 -8.53 16.58 7.38
CA PRO A 102 -9.60 17.58 7.34
C PRO A 102 -10.99 16.94 7.17
N LEU A 103 -12.00 17.67 7.58
CA LEU A 103 -13.37 17.24 7.49
C LEU A 103 -13.77 16.91 6.05
N LYS A 104 -14.31 15.71 5.83
CA LYS A 104 -14.90 15.27 4.58
C LYS A 104 -16.18 14.49 4.91
N ASP A 105 -17.29 14.83 4.24
CA ASP A 105 -18.58 14.19 4.49
C ASP A 105 -18.99 14.22 5.98
N GLU A 106 -18.75 15.35 6.64
CA GLU A 106 -19.00 15.61 8.07
C GLU A 106 -18.18 14.78 9.05
N VAL A 107 -17.14 14.08 8.62
CA VAL A 107 -16.25 13.32 9.49
C VAL A 107 -14.79 13.58 9.21
N ASN A 108 -13.98 13.47 10.24
CA ASN A 108 -12.52 13.41 10.14
C ASN A 108 -12.08 11.96 10.11
N TRP A 109 -11.20 11.60 9.18
CA TRP A 109 -10.56 10.29 9.20
C TRP A 109 -9.30 10.35 10.06
N ILE A 110 -9.25 9.44 11.03
CA ILE A 110 -8.16 9.31 12.01
C ILE A 110 -7.48 7.97 11.79
N GLY A 111 -6.19 7.95 11.74
CA GLY A 111 -5.42 6.72 11.51
C GLY A 111 -3.95 6.83 11.85
N SER A 112 -3.32 5.72 11.80
CA SER A 112 -3.87 4.37 11.72
C SER A 112 -3.21 3.48 12.76
N SER A 113 -3.94 2.47 13.21
CA SER A 113 -3.35 1.45 14.08
C SER A 113 -2.31 0.58 13.33
N TYR A 114 -1.46 -0.09 14.11
CA TYR A 114 -0.50 -1.10 13.63
C TYR A 114 -0.64 -2.35 14.49
N GLU A 115 -1.15 -3.43 13.88
CA GLU A 115 -1.36 -4.71 14.53
C GLU A 115 -0.58 -5.78 13.79
N ASN A 116 0.58 -6.17 14.33
CA ASN A 116 1.44 -7.20 13.74
C ASN A 116 0.99 -8.62 14.11
N GLN A 117 0.11 -8.73 15.11
CA GLN A 117 -0.54 -9.97 15.51
C GLN A 117 -2.05 -9.74 15.51
N PHE A 118 -2.76 -10.41 14.63
CA PHE A 118 -4.21 -10.32 14.52
C PHE A 118 -4.78 -11.67 14.07
N GLN A 119 -5.98 -12.00 14.53
CA GLN A 119 -6.64 -13.27 14.20
C GLN A 119 -7.58 -13.14 13.00
N ASN A 120 -8.16 -11.95 12.83
CA ASN A 120 -9.12 -11.66 11.76
C ASN A 120 -9.06 -10.18 11.35
N MET A 121 -9.89 -9.82 10.39
CA MET A 121 -10.02 -8.46 9.87
C MET A 121 -11.10 -7.64 10.58
N ASP A 122 -11.72 -8.17 11.62
CA ASP A 122 -12.76 -7.46 12.34
C ASP A 122 -12.22 -6.19 13.01
N VAL A 123 -13.07 -5.20 13.11
CA VAL A 123 -12.75 -3.93 13.77
C VAL A 123 -12.55 -4.18 15.28
N ASN A 124 -11.42 -3.75 15.80
CA ASN A 124 -11.20 -3.69 17.24
C ASN A 124 -11.62 -2.31 17.75
N LYS A 125 -12.83 -2.23 18.31
CA LYS A 125 -13.43 -0.98 18.76
C LYS A 125 -12.65 -0.30 19.89
N SER A 126 -12.10 -1.07 20.86
CA SER A 126 -11.32 -0.48 21.95
C SER A 126 -10.06 0.21 21.41
N LYS A 127 -9.33 -0.43 20.51
CA LYS A 127 -8.16 0.18 19.87
C LYS A 127 -8.49 1.41 19.01
N LEU A 128 -9.65 1.41 18.35
CA LEU A 128 -10.10 2.60 17.64
C LEU A 128 -10.39 3.75 18.59
N GLN A 129 -11.08 3.49 19.67
CA GLN A 129 -11.39 4.49 20.67
C GLN A 129 -10.11 5.06 21.32
N GLU A 130 -9.19 4.19 21.74
CA GLU A 130 -7.87 4.59 22.25
C GLU A 130 -7.11 5.47 21.25
N MET A 131 -7.16 5.14 19.96
CA MET A 131 -6.50 5.92 18.91
C MET A 131 -7.15 7.31 18.74
N ILE A 132 -8.47 7.40 18.77
CA ILE A 132 -9.20 8.67 18.68
C ILE A 132 -8.86 9.55 19.89
N GLU A 133 -8.99 9.01 21.09
CA GLU A 133 -8.67 9.71 22.34
C GLU A 133 -7.24 10.21 22.35
N PHE A 134 -6.27 9.34 22.04
CA PHE A 134 -4.87 9.71 21.96
C PHE A 134 -4.61 10.89 21.00
N GLN A 135 -5.21 10.85 19.80
CA GLN A 135 -5.02 11.93 18.83
C GLN A 135 -5.70 13.23 19.29
N CYS A 136 -6.89 13.16 19.85
CA CYS A 136 -7.58 14.32 20.38
C CYS A 136 -6.82 14.95 21.55
N ASP A 137 -6.34 14.15 22.50
CA ASP A 137 -5.56 14.62 23.65
C ASP A 137 -4.24 15.27 23.21
N GLN A 138 -3.55 14.65 22.25
CA GLN A 138 -2.25 15.14 21.76
C GLN A 138 -2.36 16.56 21.16
N PHE A 139 -3.48 16.89 20.55
CA PHE A 139 -3.69 18.19 19.90
C PHE A 139 -4.68 19.09 20.65
N ASN A 140 -5.07 18.70 21.87
CA ASN A 140 -6.05 19.41 22.70
C ASN A 140 -7.35 19.69 21.95
N LEU A 141 -7.80 18.71 21.14
CA LEU A 141 -9.07 18.75 20.44
C LEU A 141 -10.20 18.29 21.36
N GLN A 142 -11.39 18.85 21.18
CA GLN A 142 -12.55 18.37 21.93
C GLN A 142 -12.87 16.93 21.52
N ASN A 143 -13.33 16.13 22.49
CA ASN A 143 -13.67 14.72 22.23
C ASN A 143 -14.63 14.60 21.05
N ALA A 144 -14.23 13.76 20.11
CA ALA A 144 -15.09 13.36 19.00
C ALA A 144 -16.37 12.73 19.55
N GLU A 145 -17.50 13.20 19.07
CA GLU A 145 -18.70 12.39 19.18
C GLU A 145 -18.45 11.04 18.52
N ASN A 146 -18.96 9.99 19.10
CA ASN A 146 -18.84 8.58 18.76
C ASN A 146 -18.31 8.25 17.36
N GLU A 147 -17.55 7.16 17.24
CA GLU A 147 -17.14 6.57 15.97
C GLU A 147 -18.31 6.52 14.98
N CYS A 148 -18.15 7.22 13.84
CA CYS A 148 -19.16 7.28 12.78
C CYS A 148 -18.92 6.20 11.72
N GLY A 149 -17.77 5.53 11.77
CA GLY A 149 -17.38 4.46 10.86
C GLY A 149 -15.94 4.06 11.02
N SER A 150 -15.60 2.92 10.46
CA SER A 150 -14.24 2.38 10.52
C SER A 150 -13.88 1.58 9.27
N LYS A 151 -12.59 1.45 9.02
CA LYS A 151 -12.05 0.61 7.96
C LYS A 151 -10.85 -0.17 8.48
N THR A 152 -10.75 -1.42 8.06
CA THR A 152 -9.57 -2.27 8.31
C THR A 152 -8.92 -2.65 6.99
N GLN A 153 -7.59 -2.65 6.96
CA GLN A 153 -6.83 -3.09 5.79
C GLN A 153 -5.50 -3.74 6.22
N ILE A 154 -4.95 -4.56 5.34
CA ILE A 154 -3.66 -5.21 5.53
C ILE A 154 -2.57 -4.43 4.81
N ARG A 155 -1.47 -4.19 5.52
CA ARG A 155 -0.20 -3.74 4.95
C ARG A 155 0.74 -4.93 4.84
N VAL A 156 1.49 -4.95 3.76
CA VAL A 156 2.61 -5.89 3.61
C VAL A 156 3.90 -5.15 3.92
N ILE A 157 4.68 -5.72 4.81
CA ILE A 157 5.92 -5.12 5.31
C ILE A 157 7.04 -6.15 5.15
N SER A 158 8.16 -5.74 4.61
CA SER A 158 9.37 -6.56 4.58
C SER A 158 10.07 -6.56 5.93
N LYS A 159 10.87 -7.57 6.21
CA LYS A 159 11.61 -7.72 7.46
C LYS A 159 12.54 -6.54 7.76
N ASP A 160 13.15 -5.94 6.75
CA ASP A 160 14.02 -4.76 6.85
C ASP A 160 13.27 -3.43 6.67
N LYS A 161 11.95 -3.45 6.49
CA LYS A 161 11.07 -2.30 6.28
C LYS A 161 11.34 -1.52 4.98
N LEU A 162 12.16 -2.05 4.06
CA LEU A 162 12.34 -1.51 2.73
C LEU A 162 11.38 -2.17 1.73
N PRO A 163 10.88 -1.47 0.73
CA PRO A 163 10.09 -2.06 -0.34
C PRO A 163 10.82 -3.20 -1.05
N ILE A 164 10.06 -4.05 -1.72
CA ILE A 164 10.57 -5.01 -2.69
C ILE A 164 10.22 -4.48 -4.08
N SER A 165 11.24 -4.33 -4.94
CA SER A 165 11.06 -3.92 -6.32
C SER A 165 12.20 -4.50 -7.17
N GLY A 166 11.88 -5.37 -8.11
CA GLY A 166 12.89 -5.98 -8.97
C GLY A 166 12.47 -7.34 -9.52
N GLN A 167 13.41 -7.98 -10.21
CA GLN A 167 13.22 -9.29 -10.83
C GLN A 167 13.07 -10.38 -9.76
N TYR A 168 12.13 -11.30 -10.00
CA TYR A 168 11.83 -12.40 -9.08
C TYR A 168 12.68 -13.63 -9.40
N LYS A 169 13.64 -13.91 -8.50
CA LYS A 169 14.54 -15.07 -8.61
C LYS A 169 15.19 -15.17 -10.00
N GLU A 170 15.18 -16.38 -10.56
CA GLU A 170 15.73 -16.72 -11.87
C GLU A 170 14.79 -16.39 -13.04
N TYR A 171 13.57 -16.00 -12.79
CA TYR A 171 12.61 -15.68 -13.86
C TYR A 171 12.91 -14.33 -14.48
N LYS A 172 13.37 -14.32 -15.74
CA LYS A 172 13.79 -13.09 -16.44
C LYS A 172 12.63 -12.12 -16.72
N ASN A 173 11.40 -12.63 -16.77
CA ASN A 173 10.20 -11.89 -17.16
C ASN A 173 9.15 -11.82 -16.04
N VAL A 174 9.54 -12.12 -14.79
CA VAL A 174 8.68 -11.97 -13.62
C VAL A 174 9.31 -11.01 -12.62
N PHE A 175 8.51 -10.04 -12.17
CA PHE A 175 8.95 -8.98 -11.27
C PHE A 175 8.05 -8.92 -10.04
N LEU A 176 8.60 -8.51 -8.89
CA LEU A 176 7.85 -8.22 -7.67
C LEU A 176 7.86 -6.72 -7.38
N LEU A 177 6.71 -6.20 -6.99
CA LEU A 177 6.55 -4.85 -6.45
C LEU A 177 5.67 -4.91 -5.19
N GLY A 178 6.23 -4.64 -4.02
CA GLY A 178 5.45 -4.69 -2.79
C GLY A 178 6.26 -4.43 -1.53
N GLY A 179 5.72 -4.85 -0.38
CA GLY A 179 6.33 -4.55 0.91
C GLY A 179 6.32 -3.07 1.27
N LEU A 180 5.40 -2.29 0.69
CA LEU A 180 5.37 -0.83 0.77
C LEU A 180 4.93 -0.30 2.14
N GLY A 181 4.37 -1.16 2.98
CA GLY A 181 3.87 -0.78 4.30
C GLY A 181 2.84 0.33 4.24
N SER A 182 3.06 1.42 4.97
CA SER A 182 2.19 2.61 4.97
C SER A 182 2.56 3.65 3.91
N ARG A 183 3.62 3.43 3.13
CA ARG A 183 4.20 4.42 2.21
C ARG A 183 3.92 4.10 0.73
N GLY A 184 2.87 3.33 0.44
CA GLY A 184 2.54 2.88 -0.90
C GLY A 184 2.35 4.00 -1.92
N PHE A 185 1.66 5.07 -1.55
CA PHE A 185 1.45 6.22 -2.43
C PHE A 185 2.69 7.08 -2.65
N CYS A 186 3.64 7.08 -1.70
CA CYS A 186 4.92 7.77 -1.87
C CYS A 186 5.88 6.98 -2.75
N TYR A 187 5.98 5.68 -2.55
CA TYR A 187 6.95 4.84 -3.24
C TYR A 187 6.42 4.19 -4.51
N GLY A 188 5.12 3.92 -4.58
CA GLY A 188 4.52 3.20 -5.71
C GLY A 188 4.89 3.75 -7.08
N PRO A 189 4.72 5.06 -7.34
CA PRO A 189 5.04 5.64 -8.63
C PRO A 189 6.50 5.45 -9.05
N ILE A 190 7.45 5.83 -8.21
CA ILE A 190 8.88 5.73 -8.54
C ILE A 190 9.36 4.28 -8.67
N LEU A 191 8.80 3.37 -7.88
CA LEU A 191 9.11 1.95 -7.96
C LEU A 191 8.44 1.30 -9.18
N GLY A 192 7.29 1.80 -9.60
CA GLY A 192 6.65 1.45 -10.86
C GLY A 192 7.52 1.82 -12.05
N ASP A 193 8.06 3.04 -12.08
CA ASP A 193 9.02 3.49 -13.09
C ASP A 193 10.29 2.65 -13.10
N HIS A 194 10.80 2.27 -11.92
CA HIS A 194 11.93 1.35 -11.82
C HIS A 194 11.62 0.00 -12.47
N ILE A 195 10.49 -0.63 -12.16
CA ILE A 195 10.09 -1.90 -12.80
C ILE A 195 9.92 -1.74 -14.32
N ALA A 196 9.26 -0.66 -14.75
CA ALA A 196 9.10 -0.37 -16.18
C ALA A 196 10.46 -0.23 -16.89
N SER A 197 11.43 0.40 -16.24
CA SER A 197 12.80 0.53 -16.76
C SER A 197 13.50 -0.83 -16.89
N LEU A 198 13.32 -1.72 -15.91
CA LEU A 198 13.86 -3.09 -15.99
C LEU A 198 13.23 -3.90 -17.14
N ILE A 199 11.91 -3.80 -17.31
CA ILE A 199 11.19 -4.48 -18.40
C ILE A 199 11.64 -3.96 -19.78
N GLY A 200 11.78 -2.64 -19.90
CA GLY A 200 12.18 -1.98 -21.15
C GLY A 200 13.67 -1.95 -21.42
N ASN A 201 14.51 -2.54 -20.56
CA ASN A 201 15.98 -2.44 -20.60
C ASN A 201 16.48 -0.98 -20.66
N ASN A 202 15.80 -0.10 -19.94
CA ASN A 202 16.14 1.31 -19.80
C ASN A 202 16.91 1.59 -18.51
N ILE A 203 17.43 2.81 -18.40
CA ILE A 203 18.10 3.27 -17.18
C ILE A 203 17.04 3.47 -16.08
N SER A 204 17.28 2.89 -14.92
CA SER A 204 16.43 3.09 -13.75
C SER A 204 16.45 4.56 -13.28
N PRO A 205 15.32 5.12 -12.82
CA PRO A 205 15.30 6.44 -12.18
C PRO A 205 15.98 6.45 -10.81
N LEU A 206 16.32 5.27 -10.27
CA LEU A 206 16.96 5.10 -8.97
C LEU A 206 18.44 4.78 -9.12
N GLU A 207 19.25 5.29 -8.20
CA GLU A 207 20.67 4.94 -8.11
C GLU A 207 20.87 3.44 -7.82
N LYS A 208 21.99 2.91 -8.26
CA LYS A 208 22.31 1.48 -8.12
C LYS A 208 22.25 1.00 -6.67
N ILE A 209 22.77 1.76 -5.73
CA ILE A 209 22.77 1.40 -4.31
C ILE A 209 21.33 1.24 -3.77
N VAL A 210 20.42 2.07 -4.26
CA VAL A 210 18.99 1.98 -3.91
C VAL A 210 18.38 0.73 -4.55
N THR A 211 18.58 0.53 -5.86
CA THR A 211 18.00 -0.63 -6.55
C THR A 211 18.52 -1.95 -5.99
N ASP A 212 19.80 -2.03 -5.61
CA ASP A 212 20.37 -3.22 -4.97
C ASP A 212 19.69 -3.52 -3.61
N SER A 213 19.36 -2.47 -2.85
CA SER A 213 18.65 -2.60 -1.58
C SER A 213 17.16 -2.96 -1.70
N LEU A 214 16.58 -2.85 -2.90
CA LEU A 214 15.17 -3.15 -3.18
C LEU A 214 14.97 -4.53 -3.81
N GLN A 215 16.04 -5.20 -4.25
CA GLN A 215 15.94 -6.49 -4.93
C GLN A 215 15.19 -7.54 -4.11
N PRO A 216 14.27 -8.32 -4.73
CA PRO A 216 13.59 -9.41 -4.05
C PRO A 216 14.56 -10.44 -3.44
N ASN A 217 15.73 -10.60 -4.05
CA ASN A 217 16.74 -11.59 -3.67
C ASN A 217 17.77 -11.08 -2.64
N ARG A 218 17.61 -9.87 -2.11
CA ARG A 218 18.54 -9.29 -1.09
C ARG A 218 18.57 -10.04 0.23
N PHE A 219 17.52 -10.80 0.49
CA PHE A 219 17.45 -11.66 1.68
C PHE A 219 18.03 -13.03 1.30
N LYS A 220 19.18 -13.34 1.84
CA LYS A 220 19.84 -14.64 1.71
C LYS A 220 19.52 -15.54 2.90
#